data_014e23e39c3b532faad30cbc96f4cf0c
#
_entry.id   014e23e39c3b532faad30cbc96f4cf0c
#
_cell.length_a   1.000
_cell.length_b   1.000
_cell.length_c   1.000
_cell.angle_alpha   90.00
_cell.angle_beta   90.00
_cell.angle_gamma   90.00
#
_symmetry.space_group_name_H-M   'P 1'
#
loop_
_entity.id
_entity.type
_entity.pdbx_description
1 polymer ?
#
loop_
_entity_poly.entity_id
_entity_poly.type
_entity_poly.pdbx_seq_one_letter_code
_entity_poly.pdbx_strand_id
1 'polypeptide(L)'
;VMTSFPAQLWTLTQSRMITAKTHLVLQALASFQGHRGLFPSHESIAARSGASVRTVIRALETAYRLGIVERTRQRQRVSGRLVNGVNRYRLLVKPLEQARAAAAHYTEQLKDALARRKRAFLSKCQNGSGTYFQSTLFNAEPTSAAGMSHNDLISWCESIGYRGST
;
A
#
# COMPACT_ATOMS: atom_id res chain seq x y z
N VAL A 1 -21.91 24.09 -1.09
CA VAL A 1 -20.54 24.59 -1.23
C VAL A 1 -19.75 24.08 -0.03
N MET A 2 -18.75 23.21 -0.27
CA MET A 2 -17.89 22.70 0.80
C MET A 2 -16.89 23.78 1.17
N THR A 3 -17.02 24.33 2.36
CA THR A 3 -16.20 25.46 2.83
C THR A 3 -15.04 25.06 3.73
N SER A 4 -15.01 23.81 4.22
CA SER A 4 -13.98 23.36 5.16
C SER A 4 -13.53 21.91 4.91
N PHE A 5 -12.29 21.60 5.26
CA PHE A 5 -11.72 20.25 5.15
C PHE A 5 -12.49 19.19 5.95
N PRO A 6 -12.93 19.46 7.21
CA PRO A 6 -13.77 18.51 7.95
C PRO A 6 -15.11 18.20 7.26
N ALA A 7 -15.78 19.22 6.69
CA ALA A 7 -17.02 19.01 5.94
C ALA A 7 -16.81 18.11 4.72
N GLN A 8 -15.69 18.30 4.02
CA GLN A 8 -15.29 17.42 2.92
C GLN A 8 -15.08 15.96 3.38
N LEU A 9 -14.44 15.74 4.52
CA LEU A 9 -14.23 14.40 5.07
C LEU A 9 -15.56 13.68 5.33
N TRP A 10 -16.55 14.39 5.86
CA TRP A 10 -17.90 13.85 6.09
C TRP A 10 -18.54 13.40 4.77
N THR A 11 -18.52 14.24 3.74
CA THR A 11 -19.07 13.90 2.41
C THR A 11 -18.37 12.69 1.79
N LEU A 12 -17.04 12.61 1.91
CA LEU A 12 -16.26 11.47 1.42
C LEU A 12 -16.57 10.19 2.19
N THR A 13 -16.87 10.29 3.49
CA THR A 13 -17.27 9.14 4.30
C THR A 13 -18.67 8.66 3.93
N GLN A 14 -19.64 9.57 3.79
CA GLN A 14 -21.01 9.25 3.36
C GLN A 14 -21.04 8.62 1.96
N SER A 15 -20.20 9.10 1.05
CA SER A 15 -20.05 8.52 -0.29
C SER A 15 -19.23 7.23 -0.34
N ARG A 16 -18.80 6.69 0.80
CA ARG A 16 -17.96 5.48 0.95
C ARG A 16 -16.61 5.55 0.23
N MET A 17 -16.14 6.73 -0.10
CA MET A 17 -14.81 6.94 -0.69
C MET A 17 -13.69 6.74 0.32
N ILE A 18 -13.97 7.01 1.59
CA ILE A 18 -13.04 6.77 2.71
C ILE A 18 -13.73 5.97 3.83
N THR A 19 -12.94 5.21 4.56
CA THR A 19 -13.43 4.48 5.74
C THR A 19 -13.49 5.38 6.97
N ALA A 20 -14.28 4.99 7.99
CA ALA A 20 -14.34 5.71 9.27
C ALA A 20 -12.95 5.83 9.93
N LYS A 21 -12.09 4.81 9.82
CA LYS A 21 -10.70 4.87 10.33
C LYS A 21 -9.87 5.92 9.59
N THR A 22 -10.02 6.00 8.26
CA THR A 22 -9.34 7.02 7.44
C THR A 22 -9.84 8.41 7.79
N HIS A 23 -11.15 8.60 7.97
CA HIS A 23 -11.75 9.86 8.42
C HIS A 23 -11.12 10.33 9.73
N LEU A 24 -11.08 9.45 10.75
CA LEU A 24 -10.52 9.76 12.07
C LEU A 24 -9.05 10.21 11.98
N VAL A 25 -8.24 9.50 11.20
CA VAL A 25 -6.83 9.84 10.99
C VAL A 25 -6.67 11.19 10.30
N LEU A 26 -7.49 11.49 9.27
CA LEU A 26 -7.41 12.75 8.53
C LEU A 26 -7.95 13.93 9.38
N GLN A 27 -8.93 13.69 10.23
CA GLN A 27 -9.39 14.66 11.21
C GLN A 27 -8.31 14.95 12.25
N ALA A 28 -7.63 13.93 12.76
CA ALA A 28 -6.47 14.10 13.64
C ALA A 28 -5.34 14.87 12.94
N LEU A 29 -5.06 14.58 11.66
CA LEU A 29 -4.09 15.36 10.87
C LEU A 29 -4.50 16.83 10.79
N ALA A 30 -5.75 17.13 10.46
CA ALA A 30 -6.25 18.50 10.35
C ALA A 30 -6.13 19.28 11.68
N SER A 31 -6.26 18.61 12.82
CA SER A 31 -6.12 19.24 14.14
C SER A 31 -4.70 19.71 14.49
N PHE A 32 -3.68 19.30 13.73
CA PHE A 32 -2.30 19.79 13.84
C PHE A 32 -2.04 21.06 13.01
N GLN A 33 -3.04 21.55 12.29
CA GLN A 33 -2.89 22.76 11.50
C GLN A 33 -2.66 23.97 12.43
N GLY A 34 -1.45 24.49 12.39
CA GLY A 34 -1.02 25.62 13.21
C GLY A 34 -0.47 26.78 12.36
N HIS A 35 -0.08 27.85 13.02
CA HIS A 35 0.43 29.09 12.41
C HIS A 35 1.67 28.87 11.51
N ARG A 36 2.50 27.87 11.86
CA ARG A 36 3.74 27.56 11.13
C ARG A 36 3.56 26.52 10.01
N GLY A 37 2.32 25.98 9.84
CA GLY A 37 2.03 24.93 8.88
C GLY A 37 1.72 23.57 9.53
N LEU A 38 1.70 22.53 8.74
CA LEU A 38 1.27 21.19 9.13
C LEU A 38 2.45 20.20 8.98
N PHE A 39 3.08 19.83 10.10
CA PHE A 39 4.32 19.02 10.14
C PHE A 39 4.28 17.83 11.12
N PRO A 40 3.13 17.18 11.37
CA PRO A 40 3.11 16.09 12.32
C PRO A 40 3.91 14.88 11.82
N SER A 41 4.56 14.15 12.74
CA SER A 41 5.09 12.83 12.46
C SER A 41 3.95 11.82 12.37
N HIS A 42 4.19 10.67 11.72
CA HIS A 42 3.19 9.60 11.68
C HIS A 42 2.83 9.09 13.08
N GLU A 43 3.80 9.09 13.99
CA GLU A 43 3.61 8.72 15.39
C GLU A 43 2.71 9.71 16.15
N SER A 44 2.91 11.03 15.92
CA SER A 44 2.04 12.05 16.51
C SER A 44 0.61 11.94 16.03
N ILE A 45 0.41 11.65 14.73
CA ILE A 45 -0.93 11.42 14.17
C ILE A 45 -1.53 10.14 14.77
N ALA A 46 -0.74 9.07 14.88
CA ALA A 46 -1.16 7.80 15.47
C ALA A 46 -1.60 7.97 16.92
N ALA A 47 -0.81 8.66 17.74
CA ALA A 47 -1.13 8.96 19.13
C ALA A 47 -2.44 9.77 19.27
N ARG A 48 -2.65 10.77 18.40
CA ARG A 48 -3.85 11.61 18.44
C ARG A 48 -5.10 10.92 17.90
N SER A 49 -4.96 10.03 16.91
CA SER A 49 -6.09 9.29 16.31
C SER A 49 -6.40 7.98 17.01
N GLY A 50 -5.58 7.52 17.96
CA GLY A 50 -5.69 6.19 18.56
C GLY A 50 -5.45 5.04 17.58
N ALA A 51 -4.86 5.32 16.42
CA ALA A 51 -4.61 4.33 15.37
C ALA A 51 -3.13 3.91 15.34
N SER A 52 -2.86 2.72 14.82
CA SER A 52 -1.46 2.30 14.59
C SER A 52 -0.80 3.14 13.48
N VAL A 53 0.51 3.31 13.54
CA VAL A 53 1.30 4.01 12.50
C VAL A 53 1.04 3.42 11.10
N ARG A 54 0.89 2.10 10.99
CA ARG A 54 0.55 1.42 9.73
C ARG A 54 -0.82 1.86 9.20
N THR A 55 -1.80 2.04 10.08
CA THR A 55 -3.13 2.57 9.71
C THR A 55 -3.03 4.02 9.24
N VAL A 56 -2.22 4.84 9.91
CA VAL A 56 -1.95 6.24 9.51
C VAL A 56 -1.36 6.29 8.09
N ILE A 57 -0.34 5.47 7.80
CA ILE A 57 0.28 5.42 6.47
C ILE A 57 -0.76 5.07 5.40
N ARG A 58 -1.58 4.03 5.62
CA ARG A 58 -2.64 3.64 4.68
C ARG A 58 -3.71 4.72 4.49
N ALA A 59 -4.09 5.40 5.56
CA ALA A 59 -5.04 6.49 5.51
C ALA A 59 -4.50 7.68 4.70
N LEU A 60 -3.24 8.05 4.91
CA LEU A 60 -2.55 9.08 4.13
C LEU A 60 -2.41 8.70 2.65
N GLU A 61 -2.09 7.44 2.34
CA GLU A 61 -2.06 6.95 0.96
C GLU A 61 -3.42 7.10 0.28
N THR A 62 -4.51 6.78 0.98
CA THR A 62 -5.86 6.99 0.47
C THR A 62 -6.12 8.48 0.22
N ALA A 63 -5.71 9.36 1.13
CA ALA A 63 -5.85 10.80 0.98
C ALA A 63 -5.03 11.36 -0.21
N TYR A 64 -3.84 10.82 -0.45
CA TYR A 64 -3.02 11.18 -1.63
C TYR A 64 -3.68 10.74 -2.94
N ARG A 65 -4.27 9.53 -2.98
CA ARG A 65 -5.03 9.04 -4.16
C ARG A 65 -6.22 9.94 -4.49
N LEU A 66 -6.92 10.43 -3.47
CA LEU A 66 -8.04 11.36 -3.61
C LEU A 66 -7.57 12.79 -3.90
N GLY A 67 -6.28 13.08 -3.77
CA GLY A 67 -5.70 14.39 -3.96
C GLY A 67 -6.19 15.44 -2.97
N ILE A 68 -6.66 15.02 -1.79
CA ILE A 68 -7.13 15.92 -0.71
C ILE A 68 -6.02 16.29 0.27
N VAL A 69 -4.91 15.56 0.24
CA VAL A 69 -3.70 15.84 1.01
C VAL A 69 -2.50 15.78 0.08
N GLU A 70 -1.65 16.77 0.16
CA GLU A 70 -0.33 16.78 -0.49
C GLU A 70 0.76 16.64 0.56
N ARG A 71 1.82 15.90 0.23
CA ARG A 71 3.00 15.76 1.08
C ARG A 71 4.24 16.24 0.35
N THR A 72 4.92 17.19 0.96
CA THR A 72 6.25 17.63 0.54
C THR A 72 7.29 17.03 1.48
N ARG A 73 8.21 16.22 0.95
CA ARG A 73 9.34 15.68 1.71
C ARG A 73 10.44 16.73 1.75
N GLN A 74 10.82 17.13 2.94
CA GLN A 74 12.00 17.97 3.13
C GLN A 74 13.23 17.07 3.23
N ARG A 75 14.30 17.45 2.55
CA ARG A 75 15.62 16.84 2.69
C ARG A 75 16.55 17.87 3.27
N GLN A 76 17.25 17.51 4.32
CA GLN A 76 18.24 18.36 4.96
C GLN A 76 19.63 17.74 4.79
N ARG A 77 20.61 18.59 4.58
CA ARG A 77 22.02 18.18 4.53
C ARG A 77 22.62 18.36 5.92
N VAL A 78 22.90 17.25 6.60
CA VAL A 78 23.53 17.24 7.92
C VAL A 78 24.90 16.58 7.78
N SER A 79 25.96 17.31 8.11
CA SER A 79 27.36 16.80 8.02
C SER A 79 27.69 16.15 6.67
N GLY A 80 27.28 16.80 5.56
CA GLY A 80 27.52 16.31 4.20
C GLY A 80 26.60 15.19 3.70
N ARG A 81 25.78 14.60 4.56
CA ARG A 81 24.80 13.54 4.22
C ARG A 81 23.41 14.12 4.05
N LEU A 82 22.67 13.63 3.03
CA LEU A 82 21.27 13.95 2.83
C LEU A 82 20.42 13.10 3.79
N VAL A 83 19.77 13.75 4.76
CA VAL A 83 18.86 13.12 5.71
C VAL A 83 17.43 13.52 5.37
N ASN A 84 16.49 12.59 5.49
CA ASN A 84 15.09 12.91 5.35
C ASN A 84 14.63 13.77 6.53
N GLY A 85 14.20 14.99 6.21
CA GLY A 85 13.60 15.91 7.20
C GLY A 85 12.13 15.62 7.46
N VAL A 86 11.49 16.57 8.13
CA VAL A 86 10.08 16.47 8.52
C VAL A 86 9.18 16.54 7.29
N ASN A 87 8.14 15.70 7.22
CA ASN A 87 7.13 15.78 6.18
C ASN A 87 6.26 17.04 6.38
N ARG A 88 6.08 17.81 5.34
CA ARG A 88 5.12 18.91 5.31
C ARG A 88 3.85 18.48 4.59
N TYR A 89 2.70 18.72 5.21
CA TYR A 89 1.39 18.39 4.63
C TYR A 89 0.65 19.65 4.23
N ARG A 90 -0.17 19.54 3.19
CA ARG A 90 -1.09 20.58 2.75
C ARG A 90 -2.45 19.93 2.55
N LEU A 91 -3.46 20.49 3.20
CA LEU A 91 -4.85 20.04 3.09
C LEU A 91 -5.52 20.81 1.94
N LEU A 92 -6.16 20.09 1.04
CA LEU A 92 -6.83 20.61 -0.14
C LEU A 92 -8.33 20.31 -0.03
N VAL A 93 -9.16 21.31 -0.17
CA VAL A 93 -10.61 21.14 -0.28
C VAL A 93 -10.97 21.00 -1.75
N LYS A 94 -11.48 19.81 -2.13
CA LYS A 94 -11.89 19.51 -3.50
C LYS A 94 -13.33 19.01 -3.56
N PRO A 95 -14.12 19.36 -4.59
CA PRO A 95 -15.43 18.76 -4.82
C PRO A 95 -15.35 17.25 -4.96
N LEU A 96 -16.43 16.54 -4.61
CA LEU A 96 -16.49 15.08 -4.64
C LEU A 96 -16.14 14.51 -6.02
N GLU A 97 -16.60 15.17 -7.08
CA GLU A 97 -16.34 14.74 -8.47
C GLU A 97 -14.85 14.81 -8.81
N GLN A 98 -14.17 15.87 -8.37
CA GLN A 98 -12.72 15.98 -8.58
C GLN A 98 -11.95 14.93 -7.77
N ALA A 99 -12.40 14.60 -6.55
CA ALA A 99 -11.79 13.54 -5.75
C ALA A 99 -11.98 12.15 -6.41
N ARG A 100 -13.15 11.88 -7.00
CA ARG A 100 -13.42 10.67 -7.79
C ARG A 100 -12.54 10.59 -9.04
N ALA A 101 -12.44 11.67 -9.78
CA ALA A 101 -11.60 11.75 -10.98
C ALA A 101 -10.10 11.54 -10.63
N ALA A 102 -9.63 12.14 -9.54
CA ALA A 102 -8.26 11.94 -9.06
C ALA A 102 -7.99 10.48 -8.68
N ALA A 103 -8.93 9.82 -7.99
CA ALA A 103 -8.82 8.41 -7.62
C ALA A 103 -8.80 7.50 -8.87
N ALA A 104 -9.65 7.76 -9.85
CA ALA A 104 -9.68 7.03 -11.12
C ALA A 104 -8.35 7.17 -11.87
N HIS A 105 -7.85 8.39 -12.03
CA HIS A 105 -6.57 8.67 -12.67
C HIS A 105 -5.39 7.98 -11.95
N TYR A 106 -5.39 7.97 -10.62
CA TYR A 106 -4.37 7.28 -9.85
C TYR A 106 -4.40 5.75 -10.07
N THR A 107 -5.59 5.15 -10.15
CA THR A 107 -5.73 3.72 -10.43
C THR A 107 -5.22 3.35 -11.83
N GLU A 108 -5.47 4.18 -12.83
CA GLU A 108 -4.91 4.01 -14.18
C GLU A 108 -3.37 4.11 -14.17
N GLN A 109 -2.80 5.11 -13.51
CA GLN A 109 -1.35 5.22 -13.37
C GLN A 109 -0.72 3.99 -12.71
N LEU A 110 -1.38 3.42 -11.69
CA LEU A 110 -0.90 2.19 -11.04
C LEU A 110 -0.96 0.99 -12.00
N LYS A 111 -2.04 0.82 -12.75
CA LYS A 111 -2.15 -0.25 -13.75
C LYS A 111 -1.04 -0.15 -14.80
N ASP A 112 -0.79 1.06 -15.31
CA ASP A 112 0.27 1.31 -16.26
C ASP A 112 1.67 1.05 -15.69
N ALA A 113 1.90 1.45 -14.44
CA ALA A 113 3.17 1.19 -13.76
C ALA A 113 3.41 -0.30 -13.55
N LEU A 114 2.37 -1.06 -13.16
CA LEU A 114 2.43 -2.51 -13.02
C LEU A 114 2.64 -3.20 -14.37
N ALA A 115 1.95 -2.77 -15.41
CA ALA A 115 2.11 -3.30 -16.76
C ALA A 115 3.54 -3.07 -17.29
N ARG A 116 4.11 -1.87 -17.05
CA ARG A 116 5.52 -1.57 -17.39
C ARG A 116 6.50 -2.46 -16.63
N ARG A 117 6.30 -2.64 -15.33
CA ARG A 117 7.14 -3.56 -14.52
C ARG A 117 7.06 -4.99 -15.02
N LYS A 118 5.85 -5.49 -15.32
CA LYS A 118 5.64 -6.82 -15.86
C LYS A 118 6.36 -7.00 -17.21
N ARG A 119 6.25 -6.04 -18.14
CA ARG A 119 6.97 -6.07 -19.42
C ARG A 119 8.49 -6.06 -19.23
N ALA A 120 9.01 -5.19 -18.35
CA ALA A 120 10.43 -5.11 -18.04
C ALA A 120 10.96 -6.40 -17.41
N PHE A 121 10.17 -7.05 -16.56
CA PHE A 121 10.52 -8.36 -15.98
C PHE A 121 10.56 -9.44 -17.06
N LEU A 122 9.54 -9.53 -17.91
CA LEU A 122 9.46 -10.52 -18.99
C LEU A 122 10.60 -10.33 -20.01
N SER A 123 10.91 -9.08 -20.41
CA SER A 123 12.03 -8.81 -21.32
C SER A 123 13.38 -9.19 -20.70
N LYS A 124 13.56 -8.99 -19.41
CA LYS A 124 14.76 -9.39 -18.69
C LYS A 124 14.92 -10.91 -18.59
N CYS A 125 13.80 -11.64 -18.44
CA CYS A 125 13.79 -13.11 -18.47
C CYS A 125 14.07 -13.65 -19.87
N GLN A 126 13.68 -12.95 -20.95
CA GLN A 126 13.93 -13.37 -22.33
C GLN A 126 15.37 -13.08 -22.79
N ASN A 127 15.98 -11.98 -22.30
CA ASN A 127 17.34 -11.56 -22.67
C ASN A 127 18.44 -12.15 -21.77
N GLY A 128 18.11 -12.64 -20.59
CA GLY A 128 19.02 -13.43 -19.80
C GLY A 128 18.99 -14.85 -20.33
N SER A 129 20.09 -15.33 -20.92
CA SER A 129 20.28 -16.73 -21.32
C SER A 129 19.85 -17.64 -20.15
N GLY A 130 18.56 -17.94 -20.14
CA GLY A 130 17.88 -18.59 -19.05
C GLY A 130 18.06 -20.08 -19.09
N THR A 131 19.26 -20.57 -18.85
CA THR A 131 19.48 -22.00 -18.63
C THR A 131 19.24 -22.42 -17.17
N TYR A 132 19.18 -21.48 -16.23
CA TYR A 132 19.09 -21.85 -14.80
C TYR A 132 17.68 -21.89 -14.21
N PHE A 133 16.70 -21.22 -14.79
CA PHE A 133 15.36 -21.18 -14.17
C PHE A 133 14.34 -22.14 -14.81
N GLN A 134 14.58 -22.55 -16.04
CA GLN A 134 13.70 -23.51 -16.71
C GLN A 134 14.00 -24.97 -16.32
N SER A 135 15.22 -25.29 -15.90
CA SER A 135 15.58 -26.67 -15.54
C SER A 135 15.15 -27.08 -14.13
N THR A 136 14.94 -26.13 -13.19
CA THR A 136 14.59 -26.47 -11.80
C THR A 136 13.10 -26.51 -11.51
N LEU A 137 12.24 -25.84 -12.32
CA LEU A 137 10.80 -25.86 -12.12
C LEU A 137 10.04 -26.81 -13.05
N PHE A 138 10.64 -27.22 -14.20
CA PHE A 138 9.99 -28.13 -15.13
C PHE A 138 10.69 -29.49 -15.25
N ASN A 139 11.92 -29.66 -14.75
CA ASN A 139 12.60 -30.94 -14.59
C ASN A 139 12.63 -31.44 -13.14
N ALA A 140 11.85 -30.88 -12.24
CA ALA A 140 11.30 -31.74 -11.21
C ALA A 140 10.37 -32.67 -11.96
N GLU A 141 10.92 -33.83 -12.43
CA GLU A 141 10.11 -35.01 -12.66
C GLU A 141 9.09 -35.02 -11.53
N PRO A 142 7.77 -35.08 -11.83
CA PRO A 142 6.82 -35.39 -10.78
C PRO A 142 7.33 -36.74 -10.24
N THR A 143 8.09 -36.66 -9.14
CA THR A 143 8.41 -37.83 -8.35
C THR A 143 7.05 -38.37 -7.97
N SER A 144 6.61 -39.19 -8.84
CA SER A 144 5.47 -40.05 -8.93
C SER A 144 4.67 -40.21 -7.63
N ALA A 145 3.86 -39.21 -7.30
CA ALA A 145 2.65 -39.51 -6.53
C ALA A 145 1.60 -40.24 -7.42
N ALA A 146 1.78 -40.23 -8.72
CA ALA A 146 0.88 -40.89 -9.69
C ALA A 146 1.03 -42.40 -9.78
N GLY A 147 1.94 -43.03 -9.03
CA GLY A 147 2.13 -44.46 -8.96
C GLY A 147 2.16 -45.04 -7.55
N MET A 148 2.00 -44.23 -6.54
CA MET A 148 1.92 -44.72 -5.16
C MET A 148 0.54 -45.27 -4.88
N SER A 149 0.51 -46.50 -4.31
CA SER A 149 -0.72 -47.06 -3.78
C SER A 149 -1.21 -46.20 -2.62
N HIS A 150 -2.52 -46.27 -2.34
CA HIS A 150 -3.12 -45.51 -1.21
C HIS A 150 -2.39 -45.76 0.12
N ASN A 151 -1.91 -46.98 0.34
CA ASN A 151 -1.18 -47.38 1.53
C ASN A 151 0.24 -46.78 1.59
N ASP A 152 0.92 -46.66 0.43
CA ASP A 152 2.24 -46.01 0.35
C ASP A 152 2.16 -44.50 0.63
N LEU A 153 1.03 -43.90 0.23
CA LEU A 153 0.78 -42.48 0.48
C LEU A 153 0.51 -42.21 1.98
N ILE A 154 -0.21 -43.09 2.67
CA ILE A 154 -0.43 -43.02 4.10
C ILE A 154 0.89 -43.18 4.86
N SER A 155 1.70 -44.19 4.52
CA SER A 155 3.01 -44.44 5.12
C SER A 155 3.98 -43.27 4.91
N TRP A 156 3.95 -42.63 3.73
CA TRP A 156 4.73 -41.43 3.44
C TRP A 156 4.28 -40.23 4.28
N CYS A 157 2.95 -39.99 4.39
CA CYS A 157 2.40 -38.92 5.24
C CYS A 157 2.78 -39.11 6.71
N GLU A 158 2.74 -40.32 7.23
CA GLU A 158 3.18 -40.65 8.59
C GLU A 158 4.66 -40.38 8.81
N SER A 159 5.51 -40.70 7.80
CA SER A 159 6.95 -40.51 7.86
C SER A 159 7.35 -39.03 7.94
N ILE A 160 6.55 -38.12 7.38
CA ILE A 160 6.74 -36.64 7.44
C ILE A 160 5.99 -35.98 8.59
N GLY A 161 5.37 -36.78 9.50
CA GLY A 161 4.69 -36.28 10.69
C GLY A 161 3.32 -35.65 10.44
N TYR A 162 2.70 -35.86 9.27
CA TYR A 162 1.36 -35.40 8.99
C TYR A 162 0.33 -36.36 9.59
N ARG A 163 -0.27 -35.98 10.74
CA ARG A 163 -1.44 -36.65 11.30
C ARG A 163 -2.69 -35.96 10.79
N GLY A 164 -3.40 -36.59 9.86
CA GLY A 164 -4.70 -36.11 9.43
C GLY A 164 -5.65 -36.03 10.62
N SER A 165 -6.25 -34.87 10.80
CA SER A 165 -7.35 -34.66 11.77
C SER A 165 -8.55 -35.47 11.30
N THR A 166 -8.96 -36.46 12.07
CA THR A 166 -10.29 -37.09 11.98
C THR A 166 -11.36 -36.14 12.42
#